data_76581875ce51b18dbca7ea08086bff5b
#
_entry.id   76581875ce51b18dbca7ea08086bff5b
#
_cell.length_a   1.000
_cell.length_b   1.000
_cell.length_c   1.000
_cell.angle_alpha   90.00
_cell.angle_beta   90.00
_cell.angle_gamma   90.00
#
_symmetry.space_group_name_H-M   'P 1'
#
loop_
_entity.id
_entity.type
_entity.pdbx_description
1 polymer ?
#
loop_
_entity_poly.entity_id
_entity_poly.type
_entity_poly.pdbx_seq_one_letter_code
_entity_poly.pdbx_strand_id
1 'polypeptide(L)'
;MIPPEAHEPNTYEPEARVSSAHYDWSRDHAPCAAVSPGSSVEFALADPSDGQIGPESNRADLDHVDWERVPPLFGPVQVDGAMPGDALRVTVERIDLGFWGWTAVLPDFGLLADDFPEPALRIWRFDAEATHSEFGPGIRVPLKPFPGEIGVAPAAPGPLPALPPGRFGGNLDTRDLSVGSVLLLPVEVPGALFSCGDGHAAQGDGEVCGTAIEAPMMVRLHLELVKDAGLRWPRFSTPGPVTRHIDASGYDVTLGIGPDLMEAARTAVREAIASLTATRGLRPVEAYMLCSVCGDLRITEVVDDPNWVVAFYVPRSVFV
;
A
#
# COMPACT_ATOMS: atom_id res chain seq x y z
N MET A 1 -22.32 -3.07 -11.78
CA MET A 1 -21.70 -2.17 -10.77
C MET A 1 -22.63 -2.15 -9.57
N ILE A 2 -22.12 -2.44 -8.38
CA ILE A 2 -22.88 -2.23 -7.14
C ILE A 2 -22.75 -0.73 -6.85
N PRO A 3 -23.84 0.05 -6.74
CA PRO A 3 -23.74 1.47 -6.46
C PRO A 3 -23.08 1.68 -5.10
N PRO A 4 -22.26 2.73 -4.92
CA PRO A 4 -21.76 3.09 -3.61
C PRO A 4 -22.94 3.62 -2.79
N GLU A 5 -23.47 2.82 -1.87
CA GLU A 5 -24.29 3.36 -0.80
C GLU A 5 -23.37 4.18 0.10
N ALA A 6 -23.74 5.41 0.38
CA ALA A 6 -23.01 6.27 1.30
C ALA A 6 -23.06 5.61 2.70
N HIS A 7 -21.94 5.09 3.14
CA HIS A 7 -21.81 4.55 4.48
C HIS A 7 -21.52 5.74 5.42
N GLU A 8 -22.44 6.04 6.33
CA GLU A 8 -22.15 6.97 7.42
C GLU A 8 -21.15 6.30 8.39
N PRO A 9 -20.11 7.00 8.86
CA PRO A 9 -19.14 6.42 9.77
C PRO A 9 -19.84 5.89 11.02
N ASN A 10 -19.70 4.59 11.23
CA ASN A 10 -20.30 3.92 12.38
C ASN A 10 -19.58 4.36 13.68
N THR A 11 -20.27 5.04 14.57
CA THR A 11 -19.74 5.53 15.84
C THR A 11 -19.74 4.46 16.94
N TYR A 12 -20.20 3.24 16.65
CA TYR A 12 -20.25 2.13 17.61
C TYR A 12 -18.86 1.54 17.86
N GLU A 13 -18.69 0.92 19.05
CA GLU A 13 -17.50 0.14 19.37
C GLU A 13 -17.30 -0.99 18.32
N PRO A 14 -16.06 -1.31 17.95
CA PRO A 14 -15.79 -2.39 17.01
C PRO A 14 -16.17 -3.74 17.64
N GLU A 15 -16.65 -4.69 16.82
CA GLU A 15 -16.99 -6.05 17.28
C GLU A 15 -15.74 -6.84 17.70
N ALA A 16 -14.60 -6.57 17.06
CA ALA A 16 -13.33 -7.18 17.41
C ALA A 16 -12.16 -6.19 17.25
N ARG A 17 -11.11 -6.42 18.04
CA ARG A 17 -9.80 -5.78 17.90
C ARG A 17 -8.76 -6.85 17.65
N VAL A 18 -7.99 -6.68 16.59
CA VAL A 18 -7.01 -7.66 16.09
C VAL A 18 -5.61 -7.10 16.20
N SER A 19 -4.74 -7.87 16.85
CA SER A 19 -3.30 -7.59 16.98
C SER A 19 -2.43 -8.86 16.83
N SER A 20 -3.07 -9.99 16.50
CA SER A 20 -2.35 -11.25 16.25
C SER A 20 -1.76 -11.20 14.85
N ALA A 21 -0.46 -11.45 14.73
CA ALA A 21 0.26 -11.44 13.47
C ALA A 21 0.57 -12.86 12.95
N HIS A 22 0.64 -12.98 11.64
CA HIS A 22 1.21 -14.09 10.88
C HIS A 22 1.99 -13.52 9.68
N TYR A 23 2.76 -14.37 8.94
CA TYR A 23 3.72 -13.86 7.95
C TYR A 23 3.57 -14.53 6.57
N ASP A 24 2.44 -15.15 6.34
CA ASP A 24 2.10 -15.79 5.05
C ASP A 24 0.59 -15.85 4.87
N TRP A 25 0.14 -16.01 3.63
CA TRP A 25 -1.27 -16.23 3.30
C TRP A 25 -1.58 -17.73 3.30
N SER A 26 -2.39 -18.20 4.25
CA SER A 26 -2.76 -19.61 4.34
C SER A 26 -4.20 -19.80 4.79
N ARG A 27 -4.89 -20.74 4.15
CA ARG A 27 -6.22 -21.19 4.56
C ARG A 27 -6.20 -22.05 5.83
N ASP A 28 -4.98 -22.47 6.25
CA ASP A 28 -4.80 -23.36 7.40
C ASP A 28 -4.55 -22.57 8.70
N HIS A 29 -4.46 -21.26 8.65
CA HIS A 29 -4.39 -20.41 9.83
C HIS A 29 -5.71 -20.46 10.61
N ALA A 30 -5.60 -20.71 11.92
CA ALA A 30 -6.74 -20.62 12.80
C ALA A 30 -7.17 -19.14 12.95
N PRO A 31 -8.48 -18.83 12.85
CA PRO A 31 -8.93 -17.44 13.02
C PRO A 31 -8.68 -16.96 14.46
N CYS A 32 -8.17 -15.74 14.58
CA CYS A 32 -7.97 -15.07 15.88
C CYS A 32 -9.26 -14.41 16.41
N ALA A 33 -10.23 -14.18 15.51
CA ALA A 33 -11.56 -13.67 15.82
C ALA A 33 -12.59 -14.20 14.81
N ALA A 34 -13.86 -14.22 15.21
CA ALA A 34 -14.98 -14.48 14.32
C ALA A 34 -16.00 -13.36 14.49
N VAL A 35 -16.54 -12.85 13.37
CA VAL A 35 -17.50 -11.74 13.35
C VAL A 35 -18.67 -12.02 12.43
N SER A 36 -19.81 -11.41 12.72
CA SER A 36 -20.97 -11.45 11.84
C SER A 36 -20.78 -10.53 10.63
N PRO A 37 -21.36 -10.83 9.45
CA PRO A 37 -21.41 -9.86 8.35
C PRO A 37 -22.07 -8.56 8.78
N GLY A 38 -21.50 -7.42 8.40
CA GLY A 38 -21.96 -6.09 8.81
C GLY A 38 -21.25 -5.56 10.05
N SER A 39 -20.20 -6.23 10.51
CA SER A 39 -19.39 -5.80 11.67
C SER A 39 -18.22 -4.92 11.27
N SER A 40 -17.85 -4.00 12.16
CA SER A 40 -16.60 -3.25 12.08
C SER A 40 -15.54 -3.90 12.96
N VAL A 41 -14.34 -4.03 12.42
CA VAL A 41 -13.16 -4.62 13.08
C VAL A 41 -12.02 -3.62 13.08
N GLU A 42 -11.34 -3.47 14.22
CA GLU A 42 -10.11 -2.68 14.33
C GLU A 42 -8.87 -3.56 14.28
N PHE A 43 -7.92 -3.17 13.44
CA PHE A 43 -6.63 -3.83 13.26
C PHE A 43 -5.52 -2.90 13.76
N ALA A 44 -4.76 -3.36 14.75
CA ALA A 44 -3.58 -2.66 15.24
C ALA A 44 -2.36 -3.13 14.44
N LEU A 45 -2.05 -2.43 13.35
CA LEU A 45 -0.93 -2.76 12.49
C LEU A 45 0.37 -2.24 13.10
N ALA A 46 1.33 -3.13 13.33
CA ALA A 46 2.72 -2.73 13.50
C ALA A 46 3.23 -2.10 12.20
N ASP A 47 4.37 -1.43 12.25
CA ASP A 47 5.06 -1.07 11.01
C ASP A 47 5.47 -2.33 10.24
N PRO A 48 5.62 -2.27 8.92
CA PRO A 48 5.88 -3.46 8.10
C PRO A 48 7.14 -4.24 8.45
N SER A 49 8.10 -3.65 9.17
CA SER A 49 9.26 -4.38 9.69
C SER A 49 8.96 -5.23 10.94
N ASP A 50 7.71 -5.27 11.41
CA ASP A 50 7.30 -5.93 12.67
C ASP A 50 8.07 -5.38 13.89
N GLY A 51 8.31 -4.06 13.91
CA GLY A 51 9.00 -3.37 15.00
C GLY A 51 10.54 -3.55 15.00
N GLN A 52 11.11 -4.13 13.94
CA GLN A 52 12.57 -4.31 13.84
C GLN A 52 13.28 -3.02 13.43
N ILE A 53 12.60 -2.15 12.69
CA ILE A 53 13.00 -0.77 12.43
C ILE A 53 12.23 0.13 13.40
N GLY A 54 12.87 1.16 13.92
CA GLY A 54 12.26 2.10 14.86
C GLY A 54 12.61 3.56 14.56
N PRO A 55 12.03 4.51 15.31
CA PRO A 55 12.23 5.93 15.07
C PRO A 55 13.68 6.42 15.18
N GLU A 56 14.55 5.64 15.83
CA GLU A 56 15.98 5.95 16.02
C GLU A 56 16.89 5.09 15.14
N SER A 57 16.31 4.22 14.31
CA SER A 57 17.07 3.34 13.41
C SER A 57 17.80 4.12 12.35
N ASN A 58 18.87 3.52 11.86
CA ASN A 58 19.70 4.03 10.80
C ASN A 58 20.01 2.91 9.77
N ARG A 59 20.71 3.26 8.69
CA ARG A 59 21.00 2.32 7.59
C ARG A 59 21.60 0.99 8.06
N ALA A 60 22.45 0.97 9.09
CA ALA A 60 23.10 -0.26 9.54
C ALA A 60 22.11 -1.25 10.19
N ASP A 61 20.97 -0.78 10.68
CA ASP A 61 19.96 -1.63 11.28
C ASP A 61 19.27 -2.52 10.22
N LEU A 62 19.28 -2.12 8.93
CA LEU A 62 18.75 -2.93 7.83
C LEU A 62 19.50 -4.27 7.69
N ASP A 63 20.76 -4.33 8.07
CA ASP A 63 21.58 -5.54 7.99
C ASP A 63 21.15 -6.62 9.04
N HIS A 64 20.29 -6.23 9.97
CA HIS A 64 19.82 -7.08 11.09
C HIS A 64 18.33 -7.42 11.02
N VAL A 65 17.61 -6.93 10.03
CA VAL A 65 16.18 -7.23 9.83
C VAL A 65 15.99 -8.67 9.42
N ASP A 66 15.13 -9.39 10.14
CA ASP A 66 14.63 -10.70 9.75
C ASP A 66 13.51 -10.52 8.70
N TRP A 67 13.86 -10.63 7.44
CA TRP A 67 12.96 -10.41 6.32
C TRP A 67 11.89 -11.52 6.16
N GLU A 68 12.00 -12.66 6.85
CA GLU A 68 10.95 -13.68 6.90
C GLU A 68 9.73 -13.24 7.74
N ARG A 69 9.88 -12.15 8.51
CA ARG A 69 8.84 -11.53 9.31
C ARG A 69 8.33 -10.20 8.71
N VAL A 70 8.57 -9.95 7.43
CA VAL A 70 8.22 -8.70 6.73
C VAL A 70 7.42 -9.00 5.48
N PRO A 71 6.23 -8.40 5.33
CA PRO A 71 5.45 -7.68 6.35
C PRO A 71 4.60 -8.61 7.22
N PRO A 72 4.25 -8.21 8.45
CA PRO A 72 3.30 -8.92 9.28
C PRO A 72 1.86 -8.67 8.81
N LEU A 73 1.08 -9.74 8.73
CA LEU A 73 -0.34 -9.76 8.45
C LEU A 73 -1.13 -9.90 9.74
N PHE A 74 -2.09 -9.04 10.01
CA PHE A 74 -2.90 -9.07 11.23
C PHE A 74 -4.25 -9.76 10.95
N GLY A 75 -4.51 -10.84 11.68
CA GLY A 75 -5.65 -11.72 11.47
C GLY A 75 -5.31 -13.18 11.73
N PRO A 76 -5.96 -14.13 10.99
CA PRO A 76 -7.13 -13.88 10.18
C PRO A 76 -8.41 -13.73 10.98
N VAL A 77 -9.36 -12.97 10.46
CA VAL A 77 -10.72 -12.84 10.98
C VAL A 77 -11.66 -13.71 10.16
N GLN A 78 -12.38 -14.62 10.82
CA GLN A 78 -13.46 -15.35 10.20
C GLN A 78 -14.70 -14.48 10.07
N VAL A 79 -15.32 -14.46 8.89
CA VAL A 79 -16.63 -13.83 8.68
C VAL A 79 -17.68 -14.92 8.58
N ASP A 80 -18.64 -14.94 9.50
CA ASP A 80 -19.65 -15.99 9.62
C ASP A 80 -20.49 -16.11 8.37
N GLY A 81 -20.67 -17.36 7.89
CA GLY A 81 -21.47 -17.66 6.72
C GLY A 81 -20.81 -17.31 5.38
N ALA A 82 -19.57 -16.84 5.36
CA ALA A 82 -18.81 -16.64 4.12
C ALA A 82 -18.47 -17.99 3.48
N MET A 83 -18.74 -18.13 2.18
CA MET A 83 -18.52 -19.36 1.41
C MET A 83 -17.83 -19.06 0.07
N PRO A 84 -17.07 -20.00 -0.49
CA PRO A 84 -16.51 -19.85 -1.83
C PRO A 84 -17.59 -19.47 -2.85
N GLY A 85 -17.30 -18.43 -3.66
CA GLY A 85 -18.24 -17.85 -4.63
C GLY A 85 -18.91 -16.55 -4.15
N ASP A 86 -18.90 -16.28 -2.85
CA ASP A 86 -19.27 -14.97 -2.30
C ASP A 86 -18.17 -13.92 -2.58
N ALA A 87 -18.43 -12.67 -2.26
CA ALA A 87 -17.41 -11.66 -2.10
C ALA A 87 -17.47 -11.05 -0.70
N LEU A 88 -16.29 -10.80 -0.12
CA LEU A 88 -16.17 -9.97 1.06
C LEU A 88 -16.11 -8.51 0.60
N ARG A 89 -17.03 -7.68 1.10
CA ARG A 89 -17.04 -6.24 0.92
C ARG A 89 -16.40 -5.59 2.13
N VAL A 90 -15.29 -4.90 1.89
CA VAL A 90 -14.49 -4.24 2.92
C VAL A 90 -14.55 -2.74 2.71
N THR A 91 -15.13 -2.01 3.68
CA THR A 91 -15.15 -0.54 3.67
C THR A 91 -14.09 -0.02 4.63
N VAL A 92 -13.22 0.86 4.17
CA VAL A 92 -12.24 1.54 5.04
C VAL A 92 -12.93 2.68 5.75
N GLU A 93 -13.25 2.50 7.03
CA GLU A 93 -13.98 3.50 7.82
C GLU A 93 -13.08 4.56 8.44
N ARG A 94 -11.93 4.14 8.98
CA ARG A 94 -11.01 5.02 9.71
C ARG A 94 -9.59 4.48 9.66
N ILE A 95 -8.64 5.40 9.62
CA ILE A 95 -7.21 5.12 9.78
C ILE A 95 -6.64 6.16 10.75
N ASP A 96 -6.04 5.69 11.83
CA ASP A 96 -5.30 6.51 12.76
C ASP A 96 -3.81 6.19 12.57
N LEU A 97 -3.10 7.11 11.95
CA LEU A 97 -1.68 6.97 11.64
C LEU A 97 -0.84 7.09 12.92
N GLY A 98 0.24 6.32 13.03
CA GLY A 98 1.25 6.48 14.05
C GLY A 98 2.02 7.80 13.94
N PHE A 99 3.09 7.95 14.71
CA PHE A 99 3.87 9.21 14.77
C PHE A 99 5.15 9.16 13.96
N TRP A 100 5.42 8.07 13.28
CA TRP A 100 6.65 7.85 12.53
C TRP A 100 6.43 6.84 11.42
N GLY A 101 7.39 6.80 10.52
CA GLY A 101 7.47 5.79 9.48
C GLY A 101 8.88 5.69 8.92
N TRP A 102 9.08 4.82 7.97
CA TRP A 102 10.36 4.65 7.30
C TRP A 102 10.17 4.39 5.80
N THR A 103 11.20 4.72 5.02
CA THR A 103 11.33 4.37 3.60
C THR A 103 12.73 3.84 3.40
N ALA A 104 12.88 2.71 2.70
CA ALA A 104 14.17 2.12 2.42
C ALA A 104 14.38 1.84 0.94
N VAL A 105 15.63 1.86 0.51
CA VAL A 105 16.09 1.21 -0.70
C VAL A 105 16.82 -0.05 -0.24
N LEU A 106 16.40 -1.19 -0.75
CA LEU A 106 16.95 -2.49 -0.36
C LEU A 106 17.70 -3.11 -1.54
N PRO A 107 18.83 -3.82 -1.30
CA PRO A 107 19.52 -4.54 -2.35
C PRO A 107 18.60 -5.54 -3.06
N ASP A 108 18.72 -5.63 -4.37
CA ASP A 108 17.96 -6.54 -5.23
C ASP A 108 16.42 -6.34 -5.19
N PHE A 109 15.93 -5.22 -4.66
CA PHE A 109 14.51 -4.92 -4.53
C PHE A 109 14.17 -3.50 -5.05
N GLY A 110 12.97 -3.36 -5.66
CA GLY A 110 12.53 -2.12 -6.30
C GLY A 110 12.71 -2.10 -7.82
N LEU A 111 12.09 -1.12 -8.48
CA LEU A 111 12.08 -1.00 -9.95
C LEU A 111 13.49 -0.80 -10.54
N LEU A 112 14.34 -0.08 -9.83
CA LEU A 112 15.71 0.28 -10.22
C LEU A 112 16.76 -0.38 -9.30
N ALA A 113 16.55 -1.64 -8.90
CA ALA A 113 17.46 -2.36 -8.02
C ALA A 113 18.91 -2.36 -8.52
N ASP A 114 19.11 -2.57 -9.83
CA ASP A 114 20.44 -2.58 -10.45
C ASP A 114 21.14 -1.19 -10.39
N ASP A 115 20.37 -0.11 -10.39
CA ASP A 115 20.90 1.27 -10.34
C ASP A 115 21.22 1.70 -8.90
N PHE A 116 20.56 1.08 -7.91
CA PHE A 116 20.67 1.41 -6.48
C PHE A 116 20.97 0.16 -5.63
N PRO A 117 22.13 -0.47 -5.80
CA PRO A 117 22.47 -1.70 -5.08
C PRO A 117 22.77 -1.49 -3.59
N GLU A 118 23.08 -0.24 -3.18
CA GLU A 118 23.43 0.07 -1.81
C GLU A 118 22.17 0.39 -0.99
N PRO A 119 22.00 -0.22 0.20
CA PRO A 119 20.84 0.07 1.03
C PRO A 119 20.85 1.50 1.55
N ALA A 120 19.66 2.07 1.63
CA ALA A 120 19.43 3.38 2.24
C ALA A 120 18.19 3.33 3.11
N LEU A 121 18.18 4.07 4.22
CA LEU A 121 17.05 4.19 5.13
C LEU A 121 16.76 5.65 5.41
N ARG A 122 15.50 6.00 5.40
CA ARG A 122 14.97 7.28 5.85
C ARG A 122 13.92 7.06 6.91
N ILE A 123 14.09 7.70 8.06
CA ILE A 123 13.06 7.75 9.10
C ILE A 123 12.24 9.03 8.92
N TRP A 124 10.93 8.89 8.99
CA TRP A 124 9.97 9.97 8.94
C TRP A 124 9.37 10.20 10.34
N ARG A 125 9.06 11.44 10.63
CA ARG A 125 8.38 11.82 11.87
C ARG A 125 7.24 12.75 11.53
N PHE A 126 6.09 12.51 12.10
CA PHE A 126 4.90 13.32 11.91
C PHE A 126 4.01 13.28 13.15
N ASP A 127 3.19 14.29 13.31
CA ASP A 127 2.18 14.35 14.36
C ASP A 127 0.92 13.58 13.96
N ALA A 128 0.09 13.19 14.92
CA ALA A 128 -1.11 12.36 14.69
C ALA A 128 -2.12 12.98 13.70
N GLU A 129 -2.16 14.30 13.59
CA GLU A 129 -3.04 15.02 12.66
C GLU A 129 -2.29 15.63 11.47
N ALA A 130 -1.04 15.21 11.26
CA ALA A 130 -0.22 15.73 10.18
C ALA A 130 -0.83 15.37 8.81
N THR A 131 -0.93 16.35 7.95
CA THR A 131 -1.31 16.16 6.54
C THR A 131 -0.11 16.05 5.60
N HIS A 132 1.08 16.28 6.12
CA HIS A 132 2.35 16.26 5.40
C HIS A 132 3.47 15.79 6.32
N SER A 133 4.54 15.24 5.72
CA SER A 133 5.81 14.98 6.40
C SER A 133 6.98 15.61 5.64
N GLU A 134 7.96 16.11 6.38
CA GLU A 134 9.16 16.76 5.80
C GLU A 134 10.10 15.72 5.19
N PHE A 135 10.41 15.87 3.90
CA PHE A 135 11.46 15.10 3.24
C PHE A 135 12.83 15.78 3.39
N GLY A 136 12.87 17.08 3.36
CA GLY A 136 14.07 17.90 3.46
C GLY A 136 13.75 19.37 3.29
N PRO A 137 14.73 20.28 3.29
CA PRO A 137 14.47 21.70 3.15
C PRO A 137 13.63 22.01 1.90
N GLY A 138 12.44 22.58 2.11
CA GLY A 138 11.53 22.95 1.03
C GLY A 138 10.86 21.77 0.30
N ILE A 139 10.84 20.57 0.90
CA ILE A 139 10.16 19.41 0.32
C ILE A 139 9.26 18.76 1.38
N ARG A 140 7.95 18.72 1.11
CA ARG A 140 6.92 18.13 1.98
C ARG A 140 6.11 17.10 1.22
N VAL A 141 6.05 15.87 1.75
CA VAL A 141 5.25 14.80 1.19
C VAL A 141 3.87 14.81 1.83
N PRO A 142 2.78 14.97 1.06
CA PRO A 142 1.42 14.84 1.59
C PRO A 142 1.14 13.41 2.07
N LEU A 143 0.49 13.28 3.22
CA LEU A 143 0.09 11.99 3.79
C LEU A 143 -1.31 11.62 3.32
N LYS A 144 -1.46 10.36 2.90
CA LYS A 144 -2.74 9.73 2.55
C LYS A 144 -2.65 8.26 2.96
N PRO A 145 -2.93 7.95 4.24
CA PRO A 145 -2.69 6.61 4.76
C PRO A 145 -3.66 5.57 4.21
N PHE A 146 -3.15 4.35 4.05
CA PHE A 146 -3.90 3.17 3.63
C PHE A 146 -3.18 1.88 4.05
N PRO A 147 -3.87 0.72 4.15
CA PRO A 147 -3.23 -0.58 4.30
C PRO A 147 -2.75 -1.09 2.92
N GLY A 148 -1.46 -1.43 2.78
CA GLY A 148 -0.89 -2.01 1.58
C GLY A 148 -1.34 -3.46 1.40
N GLU A 149 -1.33 -4.24 2.47
CA GLU A 149 -1.84 -5.61 2.47
C GLU A 149 -3.28 -5.70 2.98
N ILE A 150 -4.14 -6.26 2.14
CA ILE A 150 -5.56 -6.47 2.45
C ILE A 150 -6.11 -7.62 1.62
N GLY A 151 -6.57 -8.69 2.26
CA GLY A 151 -6.96 -9.90 1.54
C GLY A 151 -7.71 -10.93 2.37
N VAL A 152 -8.10 -12.00 1.70
CA VAL A 152 -8.72 -13.19 2.28
C VAL A 152 -7.81 -14.40 2.06
N ALA A 153 -8.01 -15.49 2.80
CA ALA A 153 -7.20 -16.69 2.59
C ALA A 153 -7.41 -17.29 1.17
N PRO A 154 -6.31 -17.65 0.48
CA PRO A 154 -6.37 -18.28 -0.84
C PRO A 154 -6.89 -19.72 -0.76
N ALA A 155 -7.48 -20.22 -1.87
CA ALA A 155 -7.87 -21.63 -1.99
C ALA A 155 -6.66 -22.57 -2.13
N ALA A 156 -5.52 -22.07 -2.56
CA ALA A 156 -4.29 -22.85 -2.73
C ALA A 156 -3.88 -23.52 -1.41
N PRO A 157 -3.39 -24.77 -1.44
CA PRO A 157 -2.87 -25.43 -0.26
C PRO A 157 -1.49 -24.89 0.15
N GLY A 158 -1.23 -24.87 1.44
CA GLY A 158 0.04 -24.41 2.03
C GLY A 158 0.17 -22.89 2.09
N PRO A 159 1.24 -22.40 2.69
CA PRO A 159 1.50 -20.97 2.79
C PRO A 159 1.92 -20.38 1.45
N LEU A 160 1.39 -19.19 1.14
CA LEU A 160 1.87 -18.34 0.06
C LEU A 160 2.64 -17.17 0.68
N PRO A 161 3.75 -16.73 0.09
CA PRO A 161 4.48 -15.57 0.57
C PRO A 161 3.59 -14.33 0.68
N ALA A 162 3.87 -13.45 1.64
CA ALA A 162 3.11 -12.23 1.86
C ALA A 162 3.19 -11.27 0.66
N LEU A 163 4.39 -10.99 0.16
CA LEU A 163 4.65 -9.97 -0.86
C LEU A 163 3.89 -10.14 -2.20
N PRO A 164 3.83 -11.31 -2.88
CA PRO A 164 3.13 -11.38 -4.16
C PRO A 164 1.60 -11.31 -3.99
N PRO A 165 0.93 -10.27 -4.55
CA PRO A 165 -0.52 -10.21 -4.53
C PRO A 165 -1.16 -11.26 -5.45
N GLY A 166 -2.43 -11.57 -5.21
CA GLY A 166 -3.17 -12.55 -5.99
C GLY A 166 -4.66 -12.25 -6.13
N ARG A 167 -5.41 -13.26 -6.56
CA ARG A 167 -6.87 -13.16 -6.65
C ARG A 167 -7.54 -12.96 -5.29
N PHE A 168 -6.90 -13.38 -4.23
CA PHE A 168 -7.34 -13.23 -2.85
C PHE A 168 -7.11 -11.81 -2.29
N GLY A 169 -6.49 -10.90 -3.04
CA GLY A 169 -5.97 -9.64 -2.56
C GLY A 169 -4.48 -9.77 -2.23
N GLY A 170 -4.11 -9.54 -0.98
CA GLY A 170 -2.74 -9.57 -0.49
C GLY A 170 -2.09 -8.20 -0.59
N ASN A 171 -0.81 -8.16 -0.91
CA ASN A 171 -0.02 -6.94 -1.04
C ASN A 171 -0.40 -6.14 -2.29
N LEU A 172 -1.54 -5.43 -2.23
CA LEU A 172 -2.08 -4.69 -3.37
C LEU A 172 -1.38 -3.35 -3.59
N ASP A 173 -0.81 -2.76 -2.57
CA ASP A 173 -0.10 -1.46 -2.58
C ASP A 173 -0.83 -0.39 -3.40
N THR A 174 -2.13 -0.38 -3.24
CA THR A 174 -3.01 0.51 -3.99
C THR A 174 -3.43 1.68 -3.12
N ARG A 175 -2.72 2.80 -3.22
CA ARG A 175 -2.89 4.00 -2.36
C ARG A 175 -4.30 4.59 -2.33
N ASP A 176 -5.16 4.22 -3.29
CA ASP A 176 -6.54 4.70 -3.33
C ASP A 176 -7.50 3.88 -2.46
N LEU A 177 -7.00 2.82 -1.79
CA LEU A 177 -7.71 2.08 -0.75
C LEU A 177 -7.67 2.80 0.62
N SER A 178 -7.77 4.11 0.62
CA SER A 178 -7.83 4.97 1.81
C SER A 178 -9.26 5.09 2.36
N VAL A 179 -9.44 5.88 3.42
CA VAL A 179 -10.74 6.10 4.08
C VAL A 179 -11.85 6.44 3.08
N GLY A 180 -12.98 5.77 3.20
CA GLY A 180 -14.15 5.89 2.34
C GLY A 180 -14.13 4.99 1.11
N SER A 181 -13.05 4.27 0.82
CA SER A 181 -13.03 3.28 -0.27
C SER A 181 -13.70 1.99 0.14
N VAL A 182 -14.21 1.26 -0.86
CA VAL A 182 -14.89 -0.03 -0.71
C VAL A 182 -14.22 -1.05 -1.63
N LEU A 183 -13.57 -2.05 -1.03
CA LEU A 183 -12.92 -3.16 -1.72
C LEU A 183 -13.84 -4.38 -1.74
N LEU A 184 -13.89 -5.07 -2.85
CA LEU A 184 -14.53 -6.39 -3.02
C LEU A 184 -13.45 -7.44 -3.26
N LEU A 185 -13.39 -8.45 -2.40
CA LEU A 185 -12.46 -9.57 -2.47
C LEU A 185 -13.25 -10.86 -2.77
N PRO A 186 -12.81 -11.71 -3.72
CA PRO A 186 -13.44 -13.01 -3.95
C PRO A 186 -13.18 -13.93 -2.75
N VAL A 187 -14.23 -14.49 -2.16
CA VAL A 187 -14.09 -15.49 -1.10
C VAL A 187 -13.75 -16.83 -1.74
N GLU A 188 -12.60 -17.40 -1.35
CA GLU A 188 -12.10 -18.66 -1.88
C GLU A 188 -12.19 -19.82 -0.89
N VAL A 189 -12.35 -19.53 0.42
CA VAL A 189 -12.46 -20.54 1.49
C VAL A 189 -13.62 -20.21 2.44
N PRO A 190 -14.21 -21.20 3.14
CA PRO A 190 -15.23 -20.93 4.15
C PRO A 190 -14.69 -19.97 5.23
N GLY A 191 -15.52 -19.00 5.63
CA GLY A 191 -15.16 -17.99 6.61
C GLY A 191 -14.32 -16.83 6.06
N ALA A 192 -13.98 -16.83 4.77
CA ALA A 192 -13.11 -15.85 4.10
C ALA A 192 -11.70 -15.77 4.70
N LEU A 193 -11.54 -15.77 6.03
CA LEU A 193 -10.27 -15.64 6.77
C LEU A 193 -9.51 -14.37 6.35
N PHE A 194 -10.09 -13.24 6.66
CA PHE A 194 -9.61 -11.92 6.27
C PHE A 194 -8.43 -11.47 7.12
N SER A 195 -7.39 -10.93 6.47
CA SER A 195 -6.24 -10.29 7.12
C SER A 195 -5.91 -8.96 6.46
N CYS A 196 -5.24 -8.10 7.22
CA CYS A 196 -4.82 -6.77 6.80
C CYS A 196 -3.44 -6.47 7.42
N GLY A 197 -2.59 -5.77 6.72
CA GLY A 197 -1.23 -5.45 7.17
C GLY A 197 -0.64 -4.28 6.40
N ASP A 198 0.66 -4.09 6.55
CA ASP A 198 1.46 -3.23 5.71
C ASP A 198 0.93 -1.79 5.62
N GLY A 199 1.04 -1.07 6.72
CA GLY A 199 0.51 0.29 6.83
C GLY A 199 1.38 1.32 6.14
N HIS A 200 0.84 2.03 5.15
CA HIS A 200 1.53 3.09 4.39
C HIS A 200 0.97 4.46 4.75
N ALA A 201 1.81 5.39 5.16
CA ALA A 201 1.43 6.79 5.41
C ALA A 201 1.31 7.61 4.12
N ALA A 202 2.13 7.30 3.11
CA ALA A 202 2.07 7.86 1.77
C ALA A 202 2.83 6.96 0.79
N GLN A 203 2.31 6.88 -0.44
CA GLN A 203 2.92 6.16 -1.55
C GLN A 203 2.54 6.84 -2.87
N GLY A 204 3.47 6.84 -3.82
CA GLY A 204 3.16 7.12 -5.23
C GLY A 204 2.70 5.88 -5.97
N ASP A 205 1.98 6.04 -7.08
CA ASP A 205 1.62 4.90 -7.92
C ASP A 205 2.86 4.20 -8.47
N GLY A 206 2.98 2.90 -8.18
CA GLY A 206 4.10 2.07 -8.60
C GLY A 206 5.15 1.78 -7.51
N GLU A 207 5.12 2.49 -6.38
CA GLU A 207 6.01 2.23 -5.23
C GLU A 207 7.48 1.94 -5.64
N VAL A 208 7.99 2.81 -6.50
CA VAL A 208 9.12 2.50 -7.38
C VAL A 208 10.42 2.11 -6.70
N CYS A 209 10.68 2.49 -5.45
CA CYS A 209 11.87 2.03 -4.72
C CYS A 209 11.64 0.72 -3.92
N GLY A 210 10.41 0.18 -3.92
CA GLY A 210 10.03 -1.04 -3.24
C GLY A 210 9.49 -0.84 -1.83
N THR A 211 9.44 0.42 -1.35
CA THR A 211 8.79 0.80 -0.09
C THR A 211 8.07 2.14 -0.24
N ALA A 212 7.01 2.31 0.52
CA ALA A 212 6.28 3.56 0.72
C ALA A 212 6.88 4.39 1.87
N ILE A 213 6.08 5.21 2.54
CA ILE A 213 6.33 5.59 3.93
C ILE A 213 5.64 4.52 4.79
N GLU A 214 6.40 3.52 5.13
CA GLU A 214 5.99 2.39 5.97
C GLU A 214 5.70 2.89 7.38
N ALA A 215 4.52 2.59 7.94
CA ALA A 215 4.13 3.18 9.20
C ALA A 215 3.17 2.29 10.01
N PRO A 216 3.30 2.25 11.36
CA PRO A 216 2.29 1.64 12.19
C PRO A 216 1.00 2.47 12.17
N MET A 217 -0.14 1.79 12.21
CA MET A 217 -1.44 2.47 12.24
C MET A 217 -2.54 1.62 12.86
N MET A 218 -3.62 2.28 13.28
CA MET A 218 -4.88 1.63 13.60
C MET A 218 -5.82 1.75 12.42
N VAL A 219 -6.34 0.64 11.90
CA VAL A 219 -7.26 0.63 10.77
C VAL A 219 -8.60 0.04 11.20
N ARG A 220 -9.70 0.76 10.94
CA ARG A 220 -11.05 0.26 11.16
C ARG A 220 -11.70 -0.07 9.83
N LEU A 221 -12.12 -1.33 9.69
CA LEU A 221 -12.69 -1.88 8.47
C LEU A 221 -14.09 -2.44 8.76
N HIS A 222 -15.06 -2.14 7.91
CA HIS A 222 -16.39 -2.73 7.95
C HIS A 222 -16.48 -3.89 6.96
N LEU A 223 -16.91 -5.05 7.45
CA LEU A 223 -16.90 -6.32 6.73
C LEU A 223 -18.32 -6.79 6.44
N GLU A 224 -18.71 -6.86 5.17
CA GLU A 224 -20.00 -7.33 4.70
C GLU A 224 -19.86 -8.48 3.71
N LEU A 225 -20.88 -9.33 3.60
CA LEU A 225 -20.91 -10.38 2.60
C LEU A 225 -21.85 -10.03 1.43
N VAL A 226 -21.33 -10.23 0.23
CA VAL A 226 -22.13 -10.23 -1.00
C VAL A 226 -22.24 -11.68 -1.47
N LYS A 227 -23.42 -12.27 -1.29
CA LYS A 227 -23.68 -13.68 -1.62
C LYS A 227 -23.68 -13.90 -3.14
N ASP A 228 -23.15 -15.06 -3.56
CA ASP A 228 -23.14 -15.51 -4.95
C ASP A 228 -22.60 -14.45 -5.94
N ALA A 229 -21.59 -13.68 -5.50
CA ALA A 229 -21.08 -12.55 -6.26
C ALA A 229 -20.35 -12.96 -7.55
N GLY A 230 -19.81 -14.18 -7.63
CA GLY A 230 -19.07 -14.69 -8.78
C GLY A 230 -17.85 -13.81 -9.15
N LEU A 231 -17.30 -13.12 -8.17
CA LEU A 231 -16.16 -12.22 -8.38
C LEU A 231 -14.90 -13.02 -8.71
N ARG A 232 -14.19 -12.63 -9.75
CA ARG A 232 -12.99 -13.36 -10.22
C ARG A 232 -11.68 -12.71 -9.77
N TRP A 233 -11.65 -11.41 -9.60
CA TRP A 233 -10.51 -10.60 -9.19
C TRP A 233 -10.95 -9.49 -8.25
N PRO A 234 -10.10 -9.02 -7.33
CA PRO A 234 -10.39 -7.84 -6.53
C PRO A 234 -10.79 -6.65 -7.39
N ARG A 235 -11.68 -5.84 -6.88
CA ARG A 235 -12.03 -4.54 -7.45
C ARG A 235 -12.53 -3.61 -6.36
N PHE A 236 -12.32 -2.32 -6.53
CA PHE A 236 -12.73 -1.34 -5.54
C PHE A 236 -13.38 -0.12 -6.17
N SER A 237 -14.04 0.64 -5.32
CA SER A 237 -14.48 2.01 -5.58
C SER A 237 -13.88 2.94 -4.54
N THR A 238 -13.60 4.17 -4.93
CA THR A 238 -13.02 5.18 -4.06
C THR A 238 -13.82 6.48 -4.16
N PRO A 239 -13.95 7.26 -3.06
CA PRO A 239 -14.52 8.59 -3.15
C PRO A 239 -13.57 9.51 -3.92
N GLY A 240 -14.12 10.33 -4.80
CA GLY A 240 -13.32 11.33 -5.50
C GLY A 240 -13.20 12.65 -4.72
N PRO A 241 -12.24 13.49 -5.05
CA PRO A 241 -11.12 13.27 -5.98
C PRO A 241 -9.94 12.53 -5.33
N VAL A 242 -9.34 11.58 -6.03
CA VAL A 242 -8.29 10.70 -5.48
C VAL A 242 -6.91 11.36 -5.37
N THR A 243 -6.58 12.30 -6.25
CA THR A 243 -5.25 12.94 -6.33
C THR A 243 -5.21 14.38 -5.79
N ARG A 244 -6.31 14.87 -5.22
CA ARG A 244 -6.43 16.26 -4.74
C ARG A 244 -5.32 16.68 -3.78
N HIS A 245 -4.76 15.77 -3.03
CA HIS A 245 -3.69 16.01 -2.07
C HIS A 245 -2.34 16.32 -2.74
N ILE A 246 -2.16 15.99 -4.03
CA ILE A 246 -0.90 16.12 -4.77
C ILE A 246 -1.00 16.93 -6.06
N ASP A 247 -2.18 17.10 -6.66
CA ASP A 247 -2.34 17.67 -8.01
C ASP A 247 -2.57 19.18 -8.07
N ALA A 248 -2.71 19.84 -6.92
CA ALA A 248 -3.09 21.26 -6.84
C ALA A 248 -2.17 22.22 -7.61
N SER A 249 -0.87 21.88 -7.75
CA SER A 249 0.12 22.69 -8.47
C SER A 249 0.55 22.08 -9.81
N GLY A 250 -0.10 20.99 -10.25
CA GLY A 250 0.30 20.21 -11.43
C GLY A 250 1.56 19.40 -11.21
N TYR A 251 2.16 18.92 -12.30
CA TYR A 251 3.25 17.94 -12.27
C TYR A 251 4.40 18.35 -13.19
N ASP A 252 5.61 17.91 -12.84
CA ASP A 252 6.71 17.75 -13.79
C ASP A 252 6.72 16.28 -14.23
N VAL A 253 6.75 16.03 -15.54
CA VAL A 253 6.53 14.68 -16.09
C VAL A 253 7.70 14.27 -16.97
N THR A 254 8.19 13.05 -16.77
CA THR A 254 9.19 12.40 -17.61
C THR A 254 8.61 11.19 -18.33
N LEU A 255 9.14 10.86 -19.50
CA LEU A 255 8.64 9.78 -20.33
C LEU A 255 9.72 8.71 -20.53
N GLY A 256 9.31 7.46 -20.54
CA GLY A 256 10.06 6.35 -21.07
C GLY A 256 9.30 5.72 -22.23
N ILE A 257 10.01 5.46 -23.34
CA ILE A 257 9.41 4.95 -24.58
C ILE A 257 10.24 3.78 -25.06
N GLY A 258 9.60 2.68 -25.39
CA GLY A 258 10.28 1.49 -25.91
C GLY A 258 9.39 0.26 -26.03
N PRO A 259 9.93 -0.82 -26.62
CA PRO A 259 9.18 -2.05 -26.89
C PRO A 259 8.93 -2.92 -25.64
N ASP A 260 9.69 -2.71 -24.58
CA ASP A 260 9.48 -3.37 -23.29
C ASP A 260 8.88 -2.39 -22.28
N LEU A 261 7.70 -2.74 -21.74
CA LEU A 261 6.95 -1.87 -20.86
C LEU A 261 7.68 -1.59 -19.53
N MET A 262 8.40 -2.59 -19.00
CA MET A 262 9.16 -2.42 -17.76
C MET A 262 10.40 -1.57 -17.98
N GLU A 263 11.09 -1.69 -19.12
CA GLU A 263 12.21 -0.80 -19.47
C GLU A 263 11.74 0.63 -19.76
N ALA A 264 10.57 0.82 -20.34
CA ALA A 264 9.96 2.15 -20.48
C ALA A 264 9.65 2.75 -19.09
N ALA A 265 9.13 1.96 -18.15
CA ALA A 265 8.90 2.39 -16.78
C ALA A 265 10.22 2.78 -16.07
N ARG A 266 11.25 1.93 -16.16
CA ARG A 266 12.59 2.24 -15.60
C ARG A 266 13.17 3.53 -16.17
N THR A 267 13.04 3.72 -17.47
CA THR A 267 13.52 4.94 -18.16
C THR A 267 12.79 6.17 -17.65
N ALA A 268 11.46 6.15 -17.54
CA ALA A 268 10.67 7.28 -17.03
C ALA A 268 11.13 7.69 -15.62
N VAL A 269 11.36 6.72 -14.74
CA VAL A 269 11.81 6.97 -13.35
C VAL A 269 13.26 7.45 -13.30
N ARG A 270 14.18 6.88 -14.10
CA ARG A 270 15.58 7.38 -14.19
C ARG A 270 15.64 8.85 -14.61
N GLU A 271 14.84 9.24 -15.59
CA GLU A 271 14.77 10.62 -16.05
C GLU A 271 14.19 11.56 -14.97
N ALA A 272 13.21 11.09 -14.19
CA ALA A 272 12.68 11.86 -13.06
C ALA A 272 13.75 12.06 -11.96
N ILE A 273 14.50 11.01 -11.61
CA ILE A 273 15.61 11.07 -10.65
C ILE A 273 16.67 12.06 -11.14
N ALA A 274 17.08 11.98 -12.42
CA ALA A 274 18.05 12.88 -13.01
C ALA A 274 17.58 14.35 -12.95
N SER A 275 16.30 14.60 -13.27
CA SER A 275 15.67 15.92 -13.19
C SER A 275 15.66 16.46 -11.75
N LEU A 276 15.25 15.65 -10.77
CA LEU A 276 15.21 16.02 -9.35
C LEU A 276 16.63 16.31 -8.81
N THR A 277 17.62 15.50 -9.19
CA THR A 277 19.02 15.73 -8.84
C THR A 277 19.51 17.07 -9.39
N ALA A 278 19.24 17.35 -10.66
CA ALA A 278 19.69 18.57 -11.34
C ALA A 278 18.98 19.83 -10.83
N THR A 279 17.67 19.76 -10.57
CA THR A 279 16.85 20.96 -10.27
C THR A 279 16.64 21.20 -8.78
N ARG A 280 16.74 20.17 -7.95
CA ARG A 280 16.49 20.24 -6.50
C ARG A 280 17.73 19.91 -5.65
N GLY A 281 18.83 19.48 -6.29
CA GLY A 281 20.06 19.14 -5.59
C GLY A 281 19.98 17.88 -4.72
N LEU A 282 18.97 17.04 -4.93
CA LEU A 282 18.82 15.77 -4.22
C LEU A 282 19.90 14.78 -4.66
N ARG A 283 20.40 13.97 -3.74
CA ARG A 283 21.21 12.80 -4.10
C ARG A 283 20.31 11.82 -4.88
N PRO A 284 20.85 11.07 -5.85
CA PRO A 284 20.03 10.14 -6.65
C PRO A 284 19.17 9.19 -5.83
N VAL A 285 19.71 8.62 -4.75
CA VAL A 285 18.95 7.71 -3.86
C VAL A 285 17.84 8.43 -3.10
N GLU A 286 18.03 9.70 -2.72
CA GLU A 286 16.96 10.52 -2.11
C GLU A 286 15.86 10.84 -3.13
N ALA A 287 16.24 11.19 -4.35
CA ALA A 287 15.28 11.39 -5.43
C ALA A 287 14.49 10.12 -5.72
N TYR A 288 15.12 8.94 -5.67
CA TYR A 288 14.46 7.66 -5.85
C TYR A 288 13.43 7.36 -4.74
N MET A 289 13.81 7.55 -3.47
CA MET A 289 12.87 7.44 -2.34
C MET A 289 11.72 8.46 -2.45
N LEU A 290 12.01 9.72 -2.85
CA LEU A 290 10.96 10.72 -3.07
C LEU A 290 10.00 10.31 -4.18
N CYS A 291 10.50 9.78 -5.30
CA CYS A 291 9.70 9.23 -6.37
C CYS A 291 8.74 8.15 -5.86
N SER A 292 9.21 7.25 -4.99
CA SER A 292 8.41 6.15 -4.45
C SER A 292 7.24 6.62 -3.58
N VAL A 293 7.47 7.62 -2.75
CA VAL A 293 6.48 8.06 -1.76
C VAL A 293 5.46 9.06 -2.28
N CYS A 294 5.71 9.72 -3.43
CA CYS A 294 4.78 10.74 -3.94
C CYS A 294 4.67 10.86 -5.47
N GLY A 295 5.53 10.20 -6.24
CA GLY A 295 5.45 10.25 -7.71
C GLY A 295 4.56 9.16 -8.27
N ASP A 296 3.94 9.40 -9.44
CA ASP A 296 2.99 8.48 -10.05
C ASP A 296 3.52 7.89 -11.35
N LEU A 297 3.69 6.57 -11.39
CA LEU A 297 3.99 5.82 -12.60
C LEU A 297 2.68 5.49 -13.33
N ARG A 298 2.58 5.91 -14.59
CA ARG A 298 1.36 5.73 -15.39
C ARG A 298 1.69 5.16 -16.77
N ILE A 299 0.97 4.14 -17.18
CA ILE A 299 0.95 3.69 -18.57
C ILE A 299 0.06 4.65 -19.34
N THR A 300 0.63 5.42 -20.28
CA THR A 300 -0.10 6.45 -21.02
C THR A 300 -0.50 6.01 -22.42
N GLU A 301 0.21 5.01 -22.99
CA GLU A 301 -0.08 4.48 -24.32
C GLU A 301 0.44 3.02 -24.43
N VAL A 302 -0.36 2.10 -25.01
CA VAL A 302 -0.04 0.68 -25.22
C VAL A 302 -0.59 0.13 -26.54
N VAL A 303 -0.84 0.98 -27.54
CA VAL A 303 -1.48 0.57 -28.79
C VAL A 303 -0.66 0.87 -30.05
N ASP A 304 0.44 1.63 -29.93
CA ASP A 304 1.27 2.05 -31.06
C ASP A 304 2.52 1.17 -31.19
N ASP A 305 2.28 -0.13 -31.50
CA ASP A 305 3.35 -1.10 -31.77
C ASP A 305 4.41 -0.54 -32.74
N PRO A 306 5.71 -0.67 -32.48
CA PRO A 306 6.34 -1.54 -31.47
C PRO A 306 6.69 -0.85 -30.15
N ASN A 307 6.29 0.38 -29.87
CA ASN A 307 6.72 1.09 -28.69
C ASN A 307 5.54 1.48 -27.78
N TRP A 308 5.76 1.34 -26.49
CA TRP A 308 4.83 1.72 -25.42
C TRP A 308 5.32 2.99 -24.73
N VAL A 309 4.41 3.80 -24.19
CA VAL A 309 4.74 5.03 -23.47
C VAL A 309 4.36 4.90 -22.01
N VAL A 310 5.34 5.06 -21.13
CA VAL A 310 5.17 5.17 -19.69
C VAL A 310 5.58 6.57 -19.25
N ALA A 311 4.78 7.19 -18.39
CA ALA A 311 5.04 8.51 -17.85
C ALA A 311 5.24 8.43 -16.33
N PHE A 312 6.16 9.22 -15.80
CA PHE A 312 6.35 9.39 -14.37
C PHE A 312 6.06 10.85 -13.97
N TYR A 313 5.09 11.04 -13.09
CA TYR A 313 4.53 12.33 -12.69
C TYR A 313 5.05 12.71 -11.31
N VAL A 314 5.89 13.73 -11.21
CA VAL A 314 6.34 14.29 -9.93
C VAL A 314 5.46 15.48 -9.57
N PRO A 315 4.69 15.45 -8.46
CA PRO A 315 3.79 16.53 -8.12
C PRO A 315 4.55 17.78 -7.65
N ARG A 316 4.24 18.93 -8.24
CA ARG A 316 4.89 20.21 -7.87
C ARG A 316 4.51 20.68 -6.47
N SER A 317 3.37 20.22 -5.96
CA SER A 317 2.87 20.57 -4.63
C SER A 317 3.77 20.12 -3.47
N VAL A 318 4.68 19.16 -3.72
CA VAL A 318 5.63 18.70 -2.70
C VAL A 318 6.80 19.67 -2.48
N PHE A 319 7.02 20.62 -3.40
CA PHE A 319 8.09 21.62 -3.31
C PHE A 319 7.51 22.96 -2.81
N VAL A 320 7.92 23.40 -1.60
CA VAL A 320 7.39 24.59 -0.90
C VAL A 320 8.47 25.66 -0.71
#